data_3e73d61198a1c82196b6d4da52424e4e
#
_entry.id   3e73d61198a1c82196b6d4da52424e4e
#
_cell.length_a   1.000
_cell.length_b   1.000
_cell.length_c   1.000
_cell.angle_alpha   90.00
_cell.angle_beta   90.00
_cell.angle_gamma   90.00
#
_symmetry.space_group_name_H-M   'P 1'
#
loop_
_entity.id
_entity.type
_entity.pdbx_description
1 polymer ?
#
loop_
_entity_poly.entity_id
_entity_poly.type
_entity_poly.pdbx_seq_one_letter_code
_entity_poly.pdbx_strand_id
1 'polypeptide(L)'
;MRGDPIVQAGEAEMILNHPMFKKACEQIESEILRQIQDSKFDGSKNAERYREKLNLLLYVQGRYKAILNKTIQAGKIAENAIQKGKVFQRGL
;
A
#
# COMPACT_ATOMS: atom_id res chain seq x y z
N MET A 1 20.30 6.90 2.26
CA MET A 1 20.37 7.62 0.99
C MET A 1 19.11 7.45 0.19
N ARG A 2 18.62 8.56 -0.35
CA ARG A 2 17.32 8.59 -1.02
C ARG A 2 17.26 7.83 -2.34
N GLY A 3 18.39 7.49 -2.92
CA GLY A 3 18.43 6.88 -4.25
C GLY A 3 18.63 5.38 -4.30
N ASP A 4 18.86 4.74 -3.16
CA ASP A 4 19.13 3.31 -3.16
C ASP A 4 17.84 2.52 -3.27
N PRO A 5 17.56 1.86 -4.41
CA PRO A 5 16.32 1.13 -4.58
C PRO A 5 16.18 -0.07 -3.65
N ILE A 6 17.28 -0.67 -3.21
CA ILE A 6 17.24 -1.81 -2.27
C ILE A 6 16.82 -1.34 -0.88
N VAL A 7 17.36 -0.23 -0.41
CA VAL A 7 16.98 0.35 0.88
C VAL A 7 15.53 0.80 0.85
N GLN A 8 15.10 1.48 -0.21
CA GLN A 8 13.73 1.93 -0.37
C GLN A 8 12.75 0.75 -0.42
N ALA A 9 13.13 -0.34 -1.07
CA ALA A 9 12.30 -1.54 -1.10
C ALA A 9 12.10 -2.12 0.30
N GLY A 10 13.14 -2.17 1.13
CA GLY A 10 13.03 -2.61 2.51
C GLY A 10 12.11 -1.73 3.34
N GLU A 11 12.22 -0.42 3.18
CA GLU A 11 11.36 0.54 3.85
C GLU A 11 9.89 0.37 3.42
N ALA A 12 9.65 0.18 2.13
CA ALA A 12 8.31 -0.04 1.60
C ALA A 12 7.68 -1.33 2.14
N GLU A 13 8.45 -2.41 2.23
CA GLU A 13 7.99 -3.66 2.83
C GLU A 13 7.63 -3.48 4.30
N MET A 14 8.44 -2.74 5.04
CA MET A 14 8.17 -2.45 6.45
C MET A 14 6.84 -1.71 6.62
N ILE A 15 6.55 -0.75 5.76
CA ILE A 15 5.29 -0.01 5.81
C ILE A 15 4.10 -0.94 5.50
N LEU A 16 4.19 -1.68 4.39
CA LEU A 16 3.09 -2.57 3.96
C LEU A 16 2.78 -3.66 4.99
N ASN A 17 3.79 -4.15 5.69
CA ASN A 17 3.63 -5.24 6.65
C ASN A 17 3.53 -4.77 8.09
N HIS A 18 3.58 -3.46 8.33
CA HIS A 18 3.52 -2.93 9.69
C HIS A 18 2.12 -3.14 10.29
N PRO A 19 2.03 -3.80 11.46
CA PRO A 19 0.73 -4.10 12.07
C PRO A 19 -0.12 -2.86 12.35
N MET A 20 0.49 -1.77 12.78
CA MET A 20 -0.24 -0.55 13.08
C MET A 20 -0.77 0.13 11.82
N PHE A 21 -0.03 0.06 10.71
CA PHE A 21 -0.50 0.59 9.43
C PHE A 21 -1.74 -0.18 8.97
N LYS A 22 -1.68 -1.51 9.01
CA LYS A 22 -2.81 -2.36 8.65
C LYS A 22 -4.02 -2.09 9.54
N LYS A 23 -3.81 -2.02 10.85
CA LYS A 23 -4.86 -1.76 11.83
C LYS A 23 -5.53 -0.41 11.58
N ALA A 24 -4.75 0.63 11.33
CA ALA A 24 -5.29 1.96 11.04
C ALA A 24 -6.16 1.96 9.79
N CYS A 25 -5.72 1.31 8.72
CA CYS A 25 -6.50 1.19 7.48
C CYS A 25 -7.80 0.44 7.72
N GLU A 26 -7.76 -0.67 8.44
CA GLU A 26 -8.95 -1.46 8.77
C GLU A 26 -9.93 -0.67 9.64
N GLN A 27 -9.42 0.10 10.58
CA GLN A 27 -10.25 0.92 11.46
C GLN A 27 -10.98 2.00 10.67
N ILE A 28 -10.29 2.71 9.78
CA ILE A 28 -10.91 3.75 8.95
C ILE A 28 -12.00 3.14 8.06
N GLU A 29 -11.70 2.00 7.44
CA GLU A 29 -12.66 1.28 6.61
C GLU A 29 -13.89 0.87 7.40
N SER A 30 -13.70 0.32 8.60
CA SER A 30 -14.80 -0.09 9.47
C SER A 30 -15.67 1.09 9.90
N GLU A 31 -15.06 2.24 10.19
CA GLU A 31 -15.79 3.46 10.54
C GLU A 31 -16.69 3.93 9.41
N ILE A 32 -16.17 3.93 8.18
CA ILE A 32 -16.95 4.34 7.00
C ILE A 32 -18.08 3.34 6.74
N LEU A 33 -17.81 2.04 6.84
CA LEU A 33 -18.84 1.01 6.65
C LEU A 33 -19.98 1.15 7.67
N ARG A 34 -19.64 1.45 8.92
CA ARG A 34 -20.62 1.70 9.96
C ARG A 34 -21.50 2.91 9.60
N GLN A 35 -20.92 3.99 9.14
CA GLN A 35 -21.65 5.18 8.71
C GLN A 35 -22.60 4.87 7.55
N ILE A 36 -22.18 4.03 6.61
CA ILE A 36 -23.04 3.59 5.50
C ILE A 36 -24.22 2.79 6.02
N GLN A 37 -23.98 1.86 6.94
CA GLN A 37 -25.04 1.04 7.54
C GLN A 37 -26.04 1.88 8.30
N ASP A 38 -25.57 2.81 9.12
CA ASP A 38 -26.42 3.69 9.91
C ASP A 38 -27.27 4.59 9.01
N SER A 39 -26.71 5.09 7.92
CA SER A 39 -27.39 6.01 7.02
C SER A 39 -28.47 5.35 6.14
N LYS A 40 -28.44 4.02 5.99
CA LYS A 40 -29.47 3.30 5.25
C LYS A 40 -30.88 3.44 5.85
N PHE A 41 -30.93 3.69 7.14
CA PHE A 41 -32.20 3.72 7.87
C PHE A 41 -32.79 5.11 8.06
N ASP A 42 -32.06 6.16 7.71
CA ASP A 42 -32.55 7.54 7.90
C ASP A 42 -33.18 8.15 6.65
N GLY A 43 -33.21 7.43 5.53
CA GLY A 43 -33.81 7.89 4.28
C GLY A 43 -33.10 9.08 3.63
N SER A 44 -31.91 9.42 4.10
CA SER A 44 -31.13 10.54 3.58
C SER A 44 -30.20 10.13 2.45
N LYS A 45 -29.64 11.13 1.74
CA LYS A 45 -28.61 10.90 0.73
C LYS A 45 -27.24 10.64 1.33
N ASN A 46 -27.12 10.54 2.64
CA ASN A 46 -25.85 10.33 3.32
C ASN A 46 -25.22 8.99 2.97
N ALA A 47 -26.02 7.95 2.70
CA ALA A 47 -25.51 6.65 2.29
C ALA A 47 -24.64 6.73 1.04
N GLU A 48 -25.08 7.49 0.03
CA GLU A 48 -24.31 7.69 -1.19
C GLU A 48 -23.00 8.42 -0.93
N ARG A 49 -23.03 9.46 -0.10
CA ARG A 49 -21.83 10.22 0.27
C ARG A 49 -20.83 9.35 0.99
N TYR A 50 -21.28 8.49 1.89
CA TYR A 50 -20.37 7.58 2.60
C TYR A 50 -19.79 6.50 1.68
N ARG A 51 -20.59 6.02 0.72
CA ARG A 51 -20.10 5.09 -0.30
C ARG A 51 -19.03 5.72 -1.17
N GLU A 52 -19.23 6.98 -1.56
CA GLU A 52 -18.22 7.73 -2.30
C GLU A 52 -16.93 7.89 -1.50
N LYS A 53 -17.05 8.17 -0.20
CA LYS A 53 -15.89 8.24 0.69
C LYS A 53 -15.16 6.91 0.78
N LEU A 54 -15.91 5.81 0.89
CA LEU A 54 -15.32 4.48 0.92
C LEU A 54 -14.60 4.17 -0.38
N ASN A 55 -15.22 4.46 -1.52
CA ASN A 55 -14.60 4.24 -2.82
C ASN A 55 -13.33 5.06 -2.98
N LEU A 56 -13.34 6.31 -2.52
CA LEU A 56 -12.16 7.16 -2.55
C LEU A 56 -11.06 6.61 -1.65
N LEU A 57 -11.41 6.17 -0.45
CA LEU A 57 -10.47 5.55 0.48
C LEU A 57 -9.82 4.31 -0.13
N LEU A 58 -10.63 3.43 -0.72
CA LEU A 58 -10.12 2.20 -1.36
C LEU A 58 -9.22 2.54 -2.55
N TYR A 59 -9.58 3.57 -3.32
CA TYR A 59 -8.73 4.05 -4.40
C TYR A 59 -7.37 4.52 -3.88
N VAL A 60 -7.37 5.37 -2.84
CA VAL A 60 -6.13 5.91 -2.26
C VAL A 60 -5.28 4.78 -1.68
N GLN A 61 -5.89 3.85 -0.94
CA GLN A 61 -5.18 2.68 -0.40
C GLN A 61 -4.58 1.83 -1.51
N GLY A 62 -5.33 1.62 -2.59
CA GLY A 62 -4.83 0.89 -3.77
C GLY A 62 -3.63 1.59 -4.38
N ARG A 63 -3.64 2.91 -4.44
CA ARG A 63 -2.50 3.69 -4.94
C ARG A 63 -1.28 3.60 -4.03
N TYR A 64 -1.46 3.69 -2.71
CA TYR A 64 -0.37 3.49 -1.76
C TYR A 64 0.27 2.12 -1.96
N LYS A 65 -0.54 1.07 -1.98
CA LYS A 65 -0.06 -0.30 -2.16
C LYS A 65 0.67 -0.47 -3.49
N ALA A 66 0.12 0.08 -4.56
CA ALA A 66 0.74 -0.01 -5.89
C ALA A 66 2.10 0.69 -5.93
N ILE A 67 2.21 1.87 -5.34
CA ILE A 67 3.46 2.62 -5.30
C ILE A 67 4.51 1.88 -4.46
N LEU A 68 4.11 1.38 -3.28
CA LEU A 68 5.02 0.65 -2.41
C LEU A 68 5.47 -0.67 -3.05
N ASN A 69 4.56 -1.39 -3.70
CA ASN A 69 4.91 -2.61 -4.43
C ASN A 69 5.86 -2.34 -5.60
N LYS A 70 5.66 -1.25 -6.31
CA LYS A 70 6.56 -0.84 -7.39
C LYS A 70 7.96 -0.55 -6.84
N THR A 71 8.05 0.09 -5.69
CA THR A 71 9.32 0.35 -5.00
C THR A 71 10.01 -0.96 -4.61
N ILE A 72 9.26 -1.92 -4.09
CA ILE A 72 9.76 -3.25 -3.73
C ILE A 72 10.30 -3.96 -4.98
N GLN A 73 9.57 -3.93 -6.09
CA GLN A 73 10.01 -4.55 -7.34
C GLN A 73 11.28 -3.91 -7.88
N ALA A 74 11.38 -2.60 -7.81
CA ALA A 74 12.61 -1.89 -8.23
C ALA A 74 13.82 -2.35 -7.40
N GLY A 75 13.64 -2.56 -6.09
CA GLY A 75 14.69 -3.07 -5.23
C GLY A 75 15.11 -4.49 -5.59
N LYS A 76 14.15 -5.35 -5.90
CA LYS A 76 14.43 -6.72 -6.33
C LYS A 76 15.18 -6.77 -7.65
N ILE A 77 14.82 -5.93 -8.59
CA ILE A 77 15.51 -5.82 -9.88
C ILE A 77 16.97 -5.37 -9.66
N ALA A 78 17.17 -4.36 -8.83
CA ALA A 78 18.52 -3.86 -8.52
C ALA A 78 19.36 -4.92 -7.81
N GLU A 79 18.78 -5.65 -6.86
CA GLU A 79 19.45 -6.73 -6.14
C GLU A 79 19.86 -7.85 -7.09
N ASN A 80 18.96 -8.27 -7.97
CA ASN A 80 19.26 -9.30 -8.97
C ASN A 80 20.37 -8.87 -9.92
N ALA A 81 20.40 -7.61 -10.32
CA ALA A 81 21.46 -7.09 -11.18
C ALA A 81 22.83 -7.16 -10.48
N ILE A 82 22.88 -6.84 -9.18
CA ILE A 82 24.11 -6.95 -8.40
C ILE A 82 24.54 -8.41 -8.31
N GLN A 83 23.63 -9.33 -8.01
CA GLN A 83 23.95 -10.75 -7.91
C GLN A 83 24.43 -11.34 -9.23
N LYS A 84 23.79 -10.97 -10.33
CA LYS A 84 24.24 -11.39 -11.67
C LYS A 84 25.62 -10.89 -11.98
N GLY A 85 25.94 -9.65 -11.61
CA GLY A 85 27.27 -9.09 -11.77
C GLY A 85 28.31 -9.86 -10.97
N LYS A 86 28.00 -10.22 -9.73
CA LYS A 86 28.89 -11.02 -8.88
C LYS A 86 29.14 -12.41 -9.45
N VAL A 87 28.08 -13.08 -9.90
CA VAL A 87 28.19 -14.42 -10.50
C VAL A 87 29.04 -14.36 -11.77
N PHE A 88 28.82 -13.37 -12.61
CA PHE A 88 29.59 -13.16 -13.83
C PHE A 88 31.06 -12.95 -13.51
N GLN A 89 31.37 -12.12 -12.53
CA GLN A 89 32.75 -11.88 -12.11
C GLN A 89 33.46 -13.15 -11.59
N ARG A 90 32.72 -14.00 -10.88
CA ARG A 90 33.27 -15.27 -10.38
C ARG A 90 33.49 -16.27 -11.50
N GLY A 91 32.77 -16.19 -12.58
CA GLY A 91 32.92 -17.05 -13.74
C GLY A 91 34.14 -16.74 -14.58
N LEU A 92 34.76 -15.62 -14.31
CA LEU A 92 36.01 -15.24 -14.97
C LEU A 92 37.20 -15.81 -14.23
#